data_0e90cdcf914dc9c3de0fcdc237ca10df
#
_entry.id   0e90cdcf914dc9c3de0fcdc237ca10df
#
_cell.length_a   1.000
_cell.length_b   1.000
_cell.length_c   1.000
_cell.angle_alpha   90.00
_cell.angle_beta   90.00
_cell.angle_gamma   90.00
#
_symmetry.space_group_name_H-M   'P 1'
#
loop_
_entity.id
_entity.type
_entity.pdbx_description
1 polymer ?
#
loop_
_entity_poly.entity_id
_entity_poly.type
_entity_poly.pdbx_seq_one_letter_code
_entity_poly.pdbx_strand_id
1 'polypeptide(L)'
;MTIKYEMGEGLMKLSVGIITFNEENRIGKTLDSVREIADEIIIVDSESTDRTVEIALSKGAKVFVEKWKGYGPQKNSVLEKCKGKWILLIDADEVISTQLKEKIKTIINSENPSSDVYKIKLRNIAFKREIKFGGWDDYVIRLWKNGKVKISSREVHEQYQTDSKIKKIKEMIIHYTYDSIEEFLEKLNRYTSQSAKEYIKNGKNPNFIKIYSKMMFRFFRMYILQLGFMDGYEGYLLAKYSSIYTMTKYTKLREEYYNNLGNDTSLVITTYNWPKALEVCLNSVLDQTVAPKEIIIADDGSKQETIDLVKRFQESCPQSNIIHSWQEDKGFRAGMSRNRAISKASGNYIIIIDGDLVLNRYFIEDHIKNMKKGCFIQGSRVITSAVAAKKIM
;
A
#
# COMPACT_ATOMS: atom_id res chain seq x y z
N MET A 1 -52.29 28.44 -27.47
CA MET A 1 -51.77 27.25 -28.15
C MET A 1 -50.26 27.23 -27.92
N THR A 2 -49.84 26.57 -26.84
CA THR A 2 -48.44 26.58 -26.39
C THR A 2 -47.79 25.32 -26.94
N ILE A 3 -46.95 25.49 -27.95
CA ILE A 3 -46.17 24.41 -28.54
C ILE A 3 -45.05 24.05 -27.55
N LYS A 4 -45.18 22.98 -26.79
CA LYS A 4 -44.08 22.35 -26.09
C LYS A 4 -43.20 21.63 -27.10
N TYR A 5 -42.01 22.17 -27.35
CA TYR A 5 -40.95 21.40 -27.96
C TYR A 5 -40.46 20.37 -26.94
N GLU A 6 -40.92 19.14 -27.02
CA GLU A 6 -40.21 18.01 -26.48
C GLU A 6 -38.92 17.83 -27.27
N MET A 7 -37.83 18.37 -26.76
CA MET A 7 -36.51 17.92 -27.20
C MET A 7 -36.40 16.46 -26.79
N GLY A 8 -36.55 15.54 -27.72
CA GLY A 8 -36.27 14.13 -27.53
C GLY A 8 -34.87 14.01 -26.94
N GLU A 9 -34.74 13.38 -25.75
CA GLU A 9 -33.47 12.98 -25.23
C GLU A 9 -32.82 12.03 -26.25
N GLY A 10 -31.96 12.55 -27.09
CA GLY A 10 -31.13 11.76 -28.00
C GLY A 10 -30.35 10.77 -27.13
N LEU A 11 -30.52 9.46 -27.39
CA LEU A 11 -29.79 8.42 -26.63
C LEU A 11 -28.31 8.77 -26.62
N MET A 12 -27.76 9.06 -25.44
CA MET A 12 -26.31 9.29 -25.29
C MET A 12 -25.56 8.06 -25.78
N LYS A 13 -24.66 8.28 -26.75
CA LYS A 13 -23.90 7.18 -27.37
C LYS A 13 -22.67 6.82 -26.56
N LEU A 14 -21.91 7.82 -26.09
CA LEU A 14 -20.62 7.63 -25.43
C LEU A 14 -20.48 8.45 -24.14
N SER A 15 -20.32 7.77 -23.01
CA SER A 15 -19.79 8.36 -21.77
C SER A 15 -18.29 8.14 -21.71
N VAL A 16 -17.52 9.19 -21.42
CA VAL A 16 -16.10 9.08 -21.06
C VAL A 16 -15.98 9.17 -19.56
N GLY A 17 -15.42 8.14 -18.94
CA GLY A 17 -15.19 8.07 -17.51
C GLY A 17 -13.72 8.24 -17.15
N ILE A 18 -13.43 9.05 -16.12
CA ILE A 18 -12.06 9.35 -15.68
C ILE A 18 -12.04 9.33 -14.13
N ILE A 19 -11.00 8.74 -13.54
CA ILE A 19 -10.66 8.96 -12.14
C ILE A 19 -9.45 9.89 -12.07
N THR A 20 -9.39 10.78 -11.06
CA THR A 20 -8.30 11.75 -10.96
C THR A 20 -7.91 12.06 -9.51
N PHE A 21 -6.64 12.44 -9.33
CA PHE A 21 -6.09 12.97 -8.09
C PHE A 21 -4.81 13.75 -8.38
N ASN A 22 -4.85 15.09 -8.23
CA ASN A 22 -3.72 16.00 -8.46
C ASN A 22 -3.07 15.83 -9.84
N GLU A 23 -3.85 16.06 -10.89
CA GLU A 23 -3.43 15.91 -12.30
C GLU A 23 -3.61 17.23 -13.10
N GLU A 24 -3.45 18.41 -12.45
CA GLU A 24 -3.64 19.72 -13.09
C GLU A 24 -2.81 19.89 -14.38
N ASN A 25 -1.62 19.28 -14.44
CA ASN A 25 -0.70 19.38 -15.57
C ASN A 25 -1.12 18.51 -16.79
N ARG A 26 -1.99 17.50 -16.59
CA ARG A 26 -2.33 16.50 -17.60
C ARG A 26 -3.81 16.47 -17.98
N ILE A 27 -4.71 16.62 -16.98
CA ILE A 27 -6.15 16.47 -17.18
C ILE A 27 -6.70 17.32 -18.33
N GLY A 28 -6.16 18.53 -18.52
CA GLY A 28 -6.57 19.41 -19.61
C GLY A 28 -6.38 18.79 -20.98
N LYS A 29 -5.23 18.17 -21.25
CA LYS A 29 -4.93 17.49 -22.53
C LYS A 29 -5.77 16.24 -22.71
N THR A 30 -6.00 15.48 -21.65
CA THR A 30 -6.86 14.30 -21.66
C THR A 30 -8.27 14.67 -22.10
N LEU A 31 -8.87 15.70 -21.50
CA LEU A 31 -10.21 16.17 -21.80
C LEU A 31 -10.33 16.70 -23.24
N ASP A 32 -9.36 17.50 -23.70
CA ASP A 32 -9.33 17.99 -25.07
C ASP A 32 -9.30 16.83 -26.10
N SER A 33 -8.64 15.73 -25.75
CA SER A 33 -8.55 14.58 -26.64
C SER A 33 -9.88 13.85 -26.85
N VAL A 34 -10.80 13.88 -25.89
CA VAL A 34 -12.08 13.15 -25.94
C VAL A 34 -13.30 14.03 -26.21
N ARG A 35 -13.18 15.36 -26.10
CA ARG A 35 -14.28 16.30 -26.13
C ARG A 35 -15.17 16.16 -27.38
N GLU A 36 -14.55 15.91 -28.55
CA GLU A 36 -15.27 15.82 -29.84
C GLU A 36 -16.10 14.53 -30.01
N ILE A 37 -15.85 13.51 -29.19
CA ILE A 37 -16.51 12.21 -29.33
C ILE A 37 -17.42 11.88 -28.17
N ALA A 38 -17.29 12.58 -27.05
CA ALA A 38 -18.04 12.31 -25.81
C ALA A 38 -19.37 13.06 -25.79
N ASP A 39 -20.48 12.39 -25.53
CA ASP A 39 -21.75 13.03 -25.20
C ASP A 39 -21.76 13.53 -23.75
N GLU A 40 -21.03 12.84 -22.88
CA GLU A 40 -20.76 13.28 -21.52
C GLU A 40 -19.36 12.84 -21.06
N ILE A 41 -18.76 13.64 -20.18
CA ILE A 41 -17.50 13.33 -19.51
C ILE A 41 -17.78 13.32 -18.01
N ILE A 42 -17.56 12.16 -17.37
CA ILE A 42 -17.77 11.93 -15.93
C ILE A 42 -16.40 11.79 -15.28
N ILE A 43 -16.13 12.62 -14.29
CA ILE A 43 -14.91 12.56 -13.49
C ILE A 43 -15.26 12.25 -12.05
N VAL A 44 -14.58 11.28 -11.44
CA VAL A 44 -14.57 11.08 -9.99
C VAL A 44 -13.20 11.47 -9.48
N ASP A 45 -13.15 12.61 -8.78
CA ASP A 45 -11.96 13.20 -8.21
C ASP A 45 -11.76 12.73 -6.75
N SER A 46 -10.53 12.40 -6.41
CA SER A 46 -10.17 11.85 -5.10
C SER A 46 -9.67 12.92 -4.12
N GLU A 47 -10.43 14.03 -3.98
CA GLU A 47 -10.10 15.18 -3.12
C GLU A 47 -8.78 15.86 -3.54
N SER A 48 -8.64 16.19 -4.85
CA SER A 48 -7.49 16.94 -5.37
C SER A 48 -7.33 18.28 -4.66
N THR A 49 -6.09 18.66 -4.37
CA THR A 49 -5.71 19.91 -3.70
C THR A 49 -5.11 20.95 -4.65
N ASP A 50 -4.89 20.56 -5.92
CA ASP A 50 -4.42 21.41 -7.01
C ASP A 50 -5.60 21.91 -7.88
N ARG A 51 -5.31 22.44 -9.05
CA ARG A 51 -6.33 22.99 -9.97
C ARG A 51 -7.03 21.93 -10.83
N THR A 52 -6.89 20.66 -10.55
CA THR A 52 -7.48 19.55 -11.33
C THR A 52 -8.98 19.72 -11.53
N VAL A 53 -9.73 19.93 -10.44
CA VAL A 53 -11.20 20.07 -10.47
C VAL A 53 -11.62 21.34 -11.25
N GLU A 54 -10.95 22.48 -11.02
CA GLU A 54 -11.20 23.74 -11.72
C GLU A 54 -11.05 23.56 -13.24
N ILE A 55 -9.94 22.95 -13.67
CA ILE A 55 -9.66 22.70 -15.10
C ILE A 55 -10.72 21.77 -15.69
N ALA A 56 -11.10 20.71 -14.98
CA ALA A 56 -12.08 19.75 -15.43
C ALA A 56 -13.47 20.40 -15.66
N LEU A 57 -13.93 21.19 -14.71
CA LEU A 57 -15.20 21.93 -14.81
C LEU A 57 -15.18 22.95 -15.95
N SER A 58 -14.08 23.69 -16.13
CA SER A 58 -13.93 24.67 -17.21
C SER A 58 -14.00 24.05 -18.61
N LYS A 59 -13.69 22.76 -18.74
CA LYS A 59 -13.77 21.98 -19.99
C LYS A 59 -15.09 21.24 -20.17
N GLY A 60 -16.07 21.47 -19.29
CA GLY A 60 -17.44 20.94 -19.39
C GLY A 60 -17.60 19.51 -18.86
N ALA A 61 -16.66 18.99 -18.10
CA ALA A 61 -16.82 17.71 -17.43
C ALA A 61 -17.76 17.82 -16.20
N LYS A 62 -18.49 16.75 -15.91
CA LYS A 62 -19.25 16.57 -14.67
C LYS A 62 -18.32 15.96 -13.62
N VAL A 63 -17.98 16.72 -12.59
CA VAL A 63 -17.02 16.31 -11.57
C VAL A 63 -17.76 15.93 -10.28
N PHE A 64 -17.40 14.77 -9.71
CA PHE A 64 -17.86 14.25 -8.42
C PHE A 64 -16.65 14.07 -7.52
N VAL A 65 -16.60 14.79 -6.41
CA VAL A 65 -15.50 14.70 -5.43
C VAL A 65 -15.86 13.63 -4.40
N GLU A 66 -15.01 12.62 -4.27
CA GLU A 66 -15.23 11.46 -3.38
C GLU A 66 -13.90 11.05 -2.74
N LYS A 67 -13.94 10.60 -1.49
CA LYS A 67 -12.75 10.03 -0.83
C LYS A 67 -12.19 8.86 -1.61
N TRP A 68 -10.87 8.72 -1.59
CA TRP A 68 -10.22 7.58 -2.22
C TRP A 68 -10.64 6.24 -1.60
N LYS A 69 -11.10 5.32 -2.43
CA LYS A 69 -11.62 3.98 -2.06
C LYS A 69 -10.77 2.83 -2.62
N GLY A 70 -9.70 3.14 -3.34
CA GLY A 70 -8.93 2.19 -4.15
C GLY A 70 -9.31 2.25 -5.65
N TYR A 71 -8.43 1.77 -6.52
CA TYR A 71 -8.61 1.91 -7.98
C TYR A 71 -9.90 1.27 -8.49
N GLY A 72 -10.19 0.02 -8.10
CA GLY A 72 -11.40 -0.67 -8.53
C GLY A 72 -12.70 0.01 -8.09
N PRO A 73 -12.91 0.28 -6.80
CA PRO A 73 -14.08 0.99 -6.31
C PRO A 73 -14.25 2.40 -6.87
N GLN A 74 -13.13 3.14 -7.09
CA GLN A 74 -13.19 4.48 -7.66
C GLN A 74 -13.64 4.45 -9.12
N LYS A 75 -13.12 3.51 -9.93
CA LYS A 75 -13.57 3.28 -11.30
C LYS A 75 -15.02 2.82 -11.37
N ASN A 76 -15.48 1.96 -10.45
CA ASN A 76 -16.89 1.57 -10.38
C ASN A 76 -17.79 2.77 -10.07
N SER A 77 -17.37 3.68 -9.19
CA SER A 77 -18.12 4.92 -8.92
C SER A 77 -18.28 5.80 -10.18
N VAL A 78 -17.28 5.83 -11.06
CA VAL A 78 -17.41 6.48 -12.39
C VAL A 78 -18.46 5.78 -13.24
N LEU A 79 -18.39 4.42 -13.31
CA LEU A 79 -19.30 3.64 -14.16
C LEU A 79 -20.76 3.79 -13.75
N GLU A 80 -21.07 3.88 -12.45
CA GLU A 80 -22.41 4.11 -11.93
C GLU A 80 -23.02 5.43 -12.37
N LYS A 81 -22.18 6.42 -12.67
CA LYS A 81 -22.60 7.77 -13.11
C LYS A 81 -22.70 7.91 -14.65
N CYS A 82 -22.10 6.99 -15.39
CA CYS A 82 -22.12 6.96 -16.85
C CYS A 82 -23.47 6.50 -17.39
N LYS A 83 -24.09 7.27 -18.31
CA LYS A 83 -25.40 7.01 -18.90
C LYS A 83 -25.36 6.59 -20.37
N GLY A 84 -24.20 6.74 -21.03
CA GLY A 84 -24.04 6.41 -22.44
C GLY A 84 -24.18 4.92 -22.72
N LYS A 85 -24.59 4.60 -23.95
CA LYS A 85 -24.66 3.21 -24.47
C LYS A 85 -23.28 2.55 -24.49
N TRP A 86 -22.23 3.33 -24.72
CA TRP A 86 -20.83 2.95 -24.68
C TRP A 86 -20.11 3.70 -23.58
N ILE A 87 -19.12 3.06 -22.97
CA ILE A 87 -18.23 3.66 -21.98
C ILE A 87 -16.81 3.58 -22.52
N LEU A 88 -16.12 4.73 -22.54
CA LEU A 88 -14.68 4.83 -22.70
C LEU A 88 -14.10 5.22 -21.32
N LEU A 89 -13.38 4.30 -20.68
CA LEU A 89 -12.73 4.56 -19.39
C LEU A 89 -11.25 4.81 -19.65
N ILE A 90 -10.76 6.00 -19.33
CA ILE A 90 -9.36 6.40 -19.46
C ILE A 90 -8.84 6.99 -18.16
N ASP A 91 -7.53 6.98 -17.97
CA ASP A 91 -6.90 7.60 -16.82
C ASP A 91 -6.58 9.09 -17.11
N ALA A 92 -6.40 9.91 -16.09
CA ALA A 92 -6.25 11.38 -16.23
C ALA A 92 -4.96 11.80 -16.97
N ASP A 93 -4.01 10.88 -17.14
CA ASP A 93 -2.74 11.03 -17.85
C ASP A 93 -2.71 10.32 -19.23
N GLU A 94 -3.90 9.94 -19.74
CA GLU A 94 -4.08 9.26 -21.03
C GLU A 94 -4.72 10.22 -22.07
N VAL A 95 -4.16 10.24 -23.28
CA VAL A 95 -4.64 11.05 -24.41
C VAL A 95 -4.94 10.13 -25.59
N ILE A 96 -6.14 10.20 -26.17
CA ILE A 96 -6.48 9.39 -27.35
C ILE A 96 -5.92 10.01 -28.63
N SER A 97 -5.35 9.18 -29.51
CA SER A 97 -4.86 9.64 -30.81
C SER A 97 -6.01 10.00 -31.76
N THR A 98 -5.73 10.85 -32.76
CA THR A 98 -6.73 11.22 -33.76
C THR A 98 -7.28 10.00 -34.51
N GLN A 99 -6.42 9.01 -34.82
CA GLN A 99 -6.84 7.77 -35.47
C GLN A 99 -7.75 6.96 -34.55
N LEU A 100 -7.49 6.94 -33.21
CA LEU A 100 -8.35 6.26 -32.25
C LEU A 100 -9.72 6.95 -32.11
N LYS A 101 -9.77 8.30 -32.16
CA LYS A 101 -11.04 9.03 -32.19
C LYS A 101 -11.95 8.54 -33.31
N GLU A 102 -11.44 8.53 -34.55
CA GLU A 102 -12.21 8.10 -35.70
C GLU A 102 -12.63 6.63 -35.62
N LYS A 103 -11.76 5.78 -35.08
CA LYS A 103 -12.09 4.37 -34.85
C LYS A 103 -13.22 4.21 -33.84
N ILE A 104 -13.18 4.96 -32.72
CA ILE A 104 -14.24 4.95 -31.70
C ILE A 104 -15.56 5.45 -32.34
N LYS A 105 -15.57 6.57 -33.07
CA LYS A 105 -16.76 7.09 -33.79
C LYS A 105 -17.38 6.02 -34.71
N THR A 106 -16.56 5.30 -35.45
CA THR A 106 -17.02 4.21 -36.33
C THR A 106 -17.69 3.08 -35.53
N ILE A 107 -17.11 2.69 -34.38
CA ILE A 107 -17.63 1.60 -33.56
C ILE A 107 -18.97 1.98 -32.90
N ILE A 108 -19.03 3.17 -32.26
CA ILE A 108 -20.22 3.59 -31.51
C ILE A 108 -21.42 3.92 -32.38
N ASN A 109 -21.17 4.27 -33.66
CA ASN A 109 -22.21 4.55 -34.67
C ASN A 109 -22.64 3.31 -35.45
N SER A 110 -21.96 2.18 -35.30
CA SER A 110 -22.33 0.94 -36.00
C SER A 110 -23.55 0.29 -35.36
N GLU A 111 -24.52 -0.12 -36.15
CA GLU A 111 -25.67 -0.92 -35.71
C GLU A 111 -25.20 -2.31 -35.23
N ASN A 112 -24.23 -2.89 -35.95
CA ASN A 112 -23.67 -4.21 -35.66
C ASN A 112 -22.15 -4.11 -35.41
N PRO A 113 -21.72 -3.62 -34.24
CA PRO A 113 -20.32 -3.55 -33.88
C PRO A 113 -19.69 -4.93 -33.77
N SER A 114 -18.46 -5.06 -34.19
CA SER A 114 -17.78 -6.35 -34.27
C SER A 114 -17.50 -7.00 -32.91
N SER A 115 -17.72 -6.29 -31.82
CA SER A 115 -17.67 -6.74 -30.42
C SER A 115 -18.37 -5.74 -29.51
N ASP A 116 -18.70 -6.19 -28.29
CA ASP A 116 -19.22 -5.32 -27.20
C ASP A 116 -18.08 -4.82 -26.30
N VAL A 117 -16.88 -5.39 -26.38
CA VAL A 117 -15.74 -5.05 -25.53
C VAL A 117 -14.45 -4.99 -26.37
N TYR A 118 -13.70 -3.91 -26.18
CA TYR A 118 -12.46 -3.67 -26.89
C TYR A 118 -11.29 -3.40 -25.95
N LYS A 119 -10.13 -3.99 -26.27
CA LYS A 119 -8.83 -3.63 -25.73
C LYS A 119 -8.15 -2.65 -26.68
N ILE A 120 -7.63 -1.58 -26.15
CA ILE A 120 -6.93 -0.52 -26.88
C ILE A 120 -5.43 -0.60 -26.53
N LYS A 121 -4.58 -0.39 -27.55
CA LYS A 121 -3.13 -0.38 -27.38
C LYS A 121 -2.69 0.87 -26.61
N LEU A 122 -1.84 0.70 -25.60
CA LEU A 122 -1.16 1.81 -24.93
C LEU A 122 0.16 2.14 -25.63
N ARG A 123 0.44 3.42 -25.78
CA ARG A 123 1.73 3.98 -26.17
C ARG A 123 2.29 4.75 -24.98
N ASN A 124 3.21 4.14 -24.26
CA ASN A 124 3.73 4.72 -23.02
C ASN A 124 4.84 5.74 -23.32
N ILE A 125 4.73 6.91 -22.70
CA ILE A 125 5.75 7.95 -22.70
C ILE A 125 6.29 8.06 -21.28
N ALA A 126 7.56 7.74 -21.08
CA ALA A 126 8.25 7.90 -19.81
C ALA A 126 9.51 8.75 -20.01
N PHE A 127 9.75 9.71 -19.13
CA PHE A 127 10.90 10.62 -19.21
C PHE A 127 11.02 11.33 -20.58
N LYS A 128 9.86 11.72 -21.13
CA LYS A 128 9.70 12.37 -22.45
C LYS A 128 10.10 11.48 -23.65
N ARG A 129 10.26 10.18 -23.46
CA ARG A 129 10.59 9.20 -24.50
C ARG A 129 9.51 8.14 -24.64
N GLU A 130 9.28 7.70 -25.88
CA GLU A 130 8.39 6.56 -26.12
C GLU A 130 9.06 5.26 -25.68
N ILE A 131 8.34 4.45 -24.91
CA ILE A 131 8.78 3.14 -24.43
C ILE A 131 8.02 2.05 -25.18
N LYS A 132 8.74 1.20 -25.90
CA LYS A 132 8.18 0.15 -26.76
C LYS A 132 8.41 -1.26 -26.25
N PHE A 133 9.44 -1.43 -25.44
CA PHE A 133 9.92 -2.73 -24.98
C PHE A 133 9.81 -2.84 -23.45
N GLY A 134 10.41 -3.88 -22.85
CA GLY A 134 10.40 -4.05 -21.41
C GLY A 134 9.06 -4.44 -20.81
N GLY A 135 8.07 -4.86 -21.64
CA GLY A 135 6.73 -5.24 -21.19
C GLY A 135 5.77 -4.07 -21.01
N TRP A 136 6.06 -2.94 -21.63
CA TRP A 136 5.22 -1.74 -21.66
C TRP A 136 4.30 -1.67 -22.89
N ASP A 137 4.42 -2.58 -23.84
CA ASP A 137 3.55 -2.69 -25.03
C ASP A 137 2.32 -3.55 -24.69
N ASP A 138 1.31 -2.96 -24.06
CA ASP A 138 0.16 -3.71 -23.57
C ASP A 138 -1.17 -3.21 -24.18
N TYR A 139 -2.17 -4.09 -24.17
CA TYR A 139 -3.53 -3.82 -24.57
C TYR A 139 -4.43 -3.86 -23.32
N VAL A 140 -5.08 -2.75 -23.02
CA VAL A 140 -5.97 -2.60 -21.86
C VAL A 140 -7.44 -2.47 -22.30
N ILE A 141 -8.37 -3.04 -21.52
CA ILE A 141 -9.81 -2.85 -21.76
C ILE A 141 -10.13 -1.40 -21.43
N ARG A 142 -10.62 -0.65 -22.46
CA ARG A 142 -10.94 0.78 -22.32
C ARG A 142 -12.28 1.17 -22.92
N LEU A 143 -12.81 0.42 -23.92
CA LEU A 143 -14.09 0.74 -24.59
C LEU A 143 -15.02 -0.47 -24.54
N TRP A 144 -16.26 -0.26 -24.07
CA TRP A 144 -17.27 -1.32 -24.02
C TRP A 144 -18.70 -0.78 -23.98
N LYS A 145 -19.70 -1.62 -24.34
CA LYS A 145 -21.10 -1.32 -24.13
C LYS A 145 -21.43 -1.34 -22.63
N ASN A 146 -22.15 -0.33 -22.18
CA ASN A 146 -22.55 -0.22 -20.77
C ASN A 146 -23.15 -1.53 -20.24
N GLY A 147 -22.75 -1.94 -19.03
CA GLY A 147 -23.17 -3.20 -18.40
C GLY A 147 -22.40 -4.46 -18.85
N LYS A 148 -21.50 -4.39 -19.84
CA LYS A 148 -20.75 -5.55 -20.36
C LYS A 148 -19.44 -5.85 -19.64
N VAL A 149 -18.94 -4.94 -18.79
CA VAL A 149 -17.71 -5.12 -18.03
C VAL A 149 -17.98 -4.80 -16.57
N LYS A 150 -17.44 -5.65 -15.69
CA LYS A 150 -17.39 -5.43 -14.23
C LYS A 150 -15.94 -5.23 -13.83
N ILE A 151 -15.68 -4.30 -12.92
CA ILE A 151 -14.34 -4.05 -12.37
C ILE A 151 -14.32 -4.62 -10.94
N SER A 152 -13.30 -5.43 -10.61
CA SER A 152 -13.15 -6.00 -9.28
C SER A 152 -12.95 -4.89 -8.23
N SER A 153 -13.45 -5.12 -7.01
CA SER A 153 -13.31 -4.18 -5.89
C SER A 153 -11.92 -4.18 -5.24
N ARG A 154 -10.87 -4.66 -5.93
CA ARG A 154 -9.51 -4.64 -5.42
C ARG A 154 -8.97 -3.22 -5.33
N GLU A 155 -8.29 -2.90 -4.23
CA GLU A 155 -7.70 -1.59 -4.00
C GLU A 155 -6.54 -1.30 -4.98
N VAL A 156 -5.77 -2.34 -5.34
CA VAL A 156 -4.64 -2.27 -6.29
C VAL A 156 -4.73 -3.44 -7.25
N HIS A 157 -4.36 -3.22 -8.53
CA HIS A 157 -4.44 -4.21 -9.61
C HIS A 157 -5.86 -4.72 -9.85
N GLU A 158 -6.77 -3.79 -10.15
CA GLU A 158 -8.15 -4.10 -10.54
C GLU A 158 -8.20 -5.04 -11.73
N GLN A 159 -9.20 -5.93 -11.75
CA GLN A 159 -9.42 -6.86 -12.84
C GLN A 159 -10.73 -6.53 -13.55
N TYR A 160 -10.69 -6.49 -14.88
CA TYR A 160 -11.85 -6.33 -15.73
C TYR A 160 -12.41 -7.71 -16.08
N GLN A 161 -13.68 -7.94 -15.75
CA GLN A 161 -14.38 -9.20 -15.98
C GLN A 161 -15.50 -9.01 -17.00
N THR A 162 -15.56 -9.87 -17.99
CA THR A 162 -16.57 -9.86 -19.04
C THR A 162 -16.74 -11.25 -19.66
N ASP A 163 -17.97 -11.59 -20.01
CA ASP A 163 -18.31 -12.80 -20.78
C ASP A 163 -18.32 -12.51 -22.29
N SER A 164 -18.17 -11.24 -22.70
CA SER A 164 -18.15 -10.84 -24.11
C SER A 164 -16.82 -11.17 -24.77
N LYS A 165 -16.87 -11.47 -26.07
CA LYS A 165 -15.66 -11.60 -26.89
C LYS A 165 -14.94 -10.26 -26.92
N ILE A 166 -13.61 -10.26 -26.60
CA ILE A 166 -12.80 -9.06 -26.58
C ILE A 166 -12.09 -8.91 -27.91
N LYS A 167 -12.22 -7.74 -28.57
CA LYS A 167 -11.43 -7.39 -29.75
C LYS A 167 -10.35 -6.37 -29.43
N LYS A 168 -9.28 -6.37 -30.22
CA LYS A 168 -8.16 -5.42 -30.11
C LYS A 168 -8.34 -4.27 -31.12
N ILE A 169 -8.09 -3.06 -30.64
CA ILE A 169 -7.96 -1.84 -31.46
C ILE A 169 -6.47 -1.50 -31.50
N LYS A 170 -5.92 -1.33 -32.72
CA LYS A 170 -4.48 -1.07 -32.93
C LYS A 170 -4.13 0.41 -32.76
N GLU A 171 -5.09 1.28 -32.99
CA GLU A 171 -5.00 2.71 -32.74
C GLU A 171 -4.77 2.92 -31.23
N MET A 172 -3.99 3.96 -30.86
CA MET A 172 -3.35 4.01 -29.56
C MET A 172 -3.92 5.09 -28.65
N ILE A 173 -3.93 4.79 -27.36
CA ILE A 173 -3.94 5.77 -26.28
C ILE A 173 -2.49 6.11 -25.96
N ILE A 174 -2.15 7.40 -25.90
CA ILE A 174 -0.85 7.90 -25.45
C ILE A 174 -0.94 8.08 -23.93
N HIS A 175 -0.12 7.37 -23.19
CA HIS A 175 -0.10 7.36 -21.74
C HIS A 175 1.19 8.03 -21.24
N TYR A 176 1.08 9.16 -20.57
CA TYR A 176 2.19 9.93 -20.00
C TYR A 176 2.48 9.41 -18.59
N THR A 177 3.26 8.34 -18.50
CA THR A 177 3.45 7.56 -17.27
C THR A 177 4.26 8.32 -16.22
N TYR A 178 5.39 8.89 -16.61
CA TYR A 178 6.30 9.62 -15.73
C TYR A 178 6.99 10.76 -16.50
N ASP A 179 6.91 11.97 -15.98
CA ASP A 179 7.61 13.14 -16.54
C ASP A 179 9.02 13.30 -15.96
N SER A 180 9.23 12.85 -14.70
CA SER A 180 10.51 12.95 -14.00
C SER A 180 10.81 11.71 -13.15
N ILE A 181 12.07 11.61 -12.73
CA ILE A 181 12.51 10.58 -11.75
C ILE A 181 11.87 10.83 -10.39
N GLU A 182 11.70 12.08 -10.00
CA GLU A 182 11.07 12.47 -8.72
C GLU A 182 9.63 11.94 -8.66
N GLU A 183 8.80 12.23 -9.67
CA GLU A 183 7.44 11.70 -9.79
C GLU A 183 7.43 10.16 -9.75
N PHE A 184 8.37 9.53 -10.45
CA PHE A 184 8.49 8.07 -10.41
C PHE A 184 8.74 7.55 -8.99
N LEU A 185 9.66 8.18 -8.23
CA LEU A 185 10.01 7.76 -6.87
C LEU A 185 8.86 7.99 -5.89
N GLU A 186 8.11 9.07 -6.02
CA GLU A 186 6.90 9.32 -5.22
C GLU A 186 5.83 8.26 -5.47
N LYS A 187 5.52 7.98 -6.74
CA LYS A 187 4.59 6.90 -7.12
C LYS A 187 5.09 5.54 -6.63
N LEU A 188 6.39 5.24 -6.77
CA LEU A 188 7.01 4.02 -6.27
C LEU A 188 6.80 3.88 -4.75
N ASN A 189 7.08 4.94 -3.99
CA ASN A 189 6.95 4.93 -2.54
C ASN A 189 5.49 4.65 -2.13
N ARG A 190 4.52 5.34 -2.74
CA ARG A 190 3.09 5.18 -2.49
C ARG A 190 2.58 3.77 -2.82
N TYR A 191 2.85 3.28 -4.03
CA TYR A 191 2.37 1.96 -4.48
C TYR A 191 3.01 0.79 -3.75
N THR A 192 4.29 0.90 -3.37
CA THR A 192 4.95 -0.15 -2.59
C THR A 192 4.38 -0.25 -1.18
N SER A 193 4.01 0.87 -0.54
CA SER A 193 3.34 0.87 0.77
C SER A 193 1.95 0.25 0.70
N GLN A 194 1.14 0.62 -0.30
CA GLN A 194 -0.20 0.05 -0.49
C GLN A 194 -0.13 -1.47 -0.74
N SER A 195 0.80 -1.90 -1.62
CA SER A 195 0.99 -3.32 -1.93
C SER A 195 1.50 -4.12 -0.72
N ALA A 196 2.34 -3.55 0.14
CA ALA A 196 2.81 -4.20 1.36
C ALA A 196 1.65 -4.46 2.32
N LYS A 197 0.79 -3.46 2.56
CA LYS A 197 -0.40 -3.60 3.41
C LYS A 197 -1.39 -4.66 2.87
N GLU A 198 -1.63 -4.68 1.56
CA GLU A 198 -2.49 -5.70 0.94
C GLU A 198 -1.90 -7.11 1.10
N TYR A 199 -0.57 -7.25 0.98
CA TYR A 199 0.11 -8.53 1.14
C TYR A 199 0.03 -9.06 2.59
N ILE A 200 0.10 -8.18 3.60
CA ILE A 200 -0.13 -8.53 5.00
C ILE A 200 -1.56 -9.04 5.20
N LYS A 201 -2.57 -8.29 4.73
CA LYS A 201 -3.98 -8.72 4.79
C LYS A 201 -4.20 -10.12 4.20
N ASN A 202 -3.42 -10.49 3.18
CA ASN A 202 -3.47 -11.79 2.51
C ASN A 202 -2.54 -12.85 3.14
N GLY A 203 -1.99 -12.62 4.33
CA GLY A 203 -1.17 -13.56 5.08
C GLY A 203 0.18 -13.92 4.43
N LYS A 204 0.72 -13.06 3.56
CA LYS A 204 2.00 -13.31 2.90
C LYS A 204 3.17 -13.06 3.83
N ASN A 205 4.04 -14.06 3.97
CA ASN A 205 5.26 -13.98 4.77
C ASN A 205 6.46 -13.57 3.91
N PRO A 206 7.26 -12.56 4.32
CA PRO A 206 8.46 -12.15 3.62
C PRO A 206 9.60 -13.17 3.79
N ASN A 207 10.21 -13.59 2.68
CA ASN A 207 11.39 -14.45 2.69
C ASN A 207 12.51 -13.78 1.88
N PHE A 208 13.66 -13.54 2.50
CA PHE A 208 14.76 -12.77 1.91
C PHE A 208 15.28 -13.37 0.59
N ILE A 209 15.50 -14.69 0.53
CA ILE A 209 15.99 -15.35 -0.69
C ILE A 209 14.98 -15.16 -1.84
N LYS A 210 13.67 -15.32 -1.54
CA LYS A 210 12.62 -15.10 -2.54
C LYS A 210 12.52 -13.64 -2.97
N ILE A 211 12.83 -12.68 -2.10
CA ILE A 211 12.83 -11.26 -2.43
C ILE A 211 13.93 -10.95 -3.43
N TYR A 212 15.15 -11.36 -3.13
CA TYR A 212 16.31 -11.13 -3.98
C TYR A 212 16.16 -11.78 -5.35
N SER A 213 15.74 -13.05 -5.40
CA SER A 213 15.52 -13.75 -6.67
C SER A 213 14.44 -13.09 -7.54
N LYS A 214 13.34 -12.62 -6.94
CA LYS A 214 12.29 -11.89 -7.67
C LYS A 214 12.78 -10.53 -8.19
N MET A 215 13.58 -9.81 -7.41
CA MET A 215 14.18 -8.55 -7.82
C MET A 215 15.09 -8.74 -9.05
N MET A 216 16.00 -9.70 -8.97
CA MET A 216 16.93 -10.02 -10.08
C MET A 216 16.18 -10.52 -11.32
N PHE A 217 15.21 -11.43 -11.12
CA PHE A 217 14.38 -11.93 -12.22
C PHE A 217 13.55 -10.83 -12.87
N ARG A 218 13.02 -9.85 -12.09
CA ARG A 218 12.26 -8.71 -12.63
C ARG A 218 13.12 -7.88 -13.58
N PHE A 219 14.37 -7.53 -13.17
CA PHE A 219 15.29 -6.80 -14.03
C PHE A 219 15.62 -7.60 -15.28
N PHE A 220 16.07 -8.86 -15.13
CA PHE A 220 16.42 -9.72 -16.26
C PHE A 220 15.28 -9.90 -17.24
N ARG A 221 14.07 -10.16 -16.72
CA ARG A 221 12.88 -10.31 -17.57
C ARG A 221 12.60 -9.04 -18.37
N MET A 222 12.59 -7.87 -17.75
CA MET A 222 12.26 -6.62 -18.44
C MET A 222 13.35 -6.20 -19.41
N TYR A 223 14.60 -6.22 -18.95
CA TYR A 223 15.70 -5.68 -19.73
C TYR A 223 16.16 -6.63 -20.84
N ILE A 224 16.26 -7.94 -20.55
CA ILE A 224 16.74 -8.95 -21.52
C ILE A 224 15.57 -9.63 -22.23
N LEU A 225 14.70 -10.37 -21.52
CA LEU A 225 13.67 -11.20 -22.17
C LEU A 225 12.60 -10.39 -22.89
N GLN A 226 12.26 -9.23 -22.39
CA GLN A 226 11.30 -8.28 -23.01
C GLN A 226 11.99 -7.18 -23.83
N LEU A 227 13.27 -7.35 -24.14
CA LEU A 227 14.06 -6.49 -25.01
C LEU A 227 14.13 -5.02 -24.57
N GLY A 228 13.99 -4.73 -23.26
CA GLY A 228 14.03 -3.38 -22.72
C GLY A 228 15.31 -2.61 -23.07
N PHE A 229 16.43 -3.30 -23.36
CA PHE A 229 17.67 -2.68 -23.82
C PHE A 229 17.52 -1.95 -25.18
N MET A 230 16.50 -2.29 -25.97
CA MET A 230 16.23 -1.61 -27.25
C MET A 230 15.64 -0.21 -27.08
N ASP A 231 15.09 0.12 -25.91
CA ASP A 231 14.69 1.48 -25.55
C ASP A 231 15.85 2.30 -24.95
N GLY A 232 17.08 1.79 -25.07
CA GLY A 232 18.29 2.51 -24.65
C GLY A 232 18.37 2.75 -23.14
N TYR A 233 18.77 3.96 -22.76
CA TYR A 233 18.94 4.36 -21.37
C TYR A 233 17.64 4.34 -20.59
N GLU A 234 16.53 4.78 -21.16
CA GLU A 234 15.21 4.81 -20.54
C GLU A 234 14.70 3.38 -20.26
N GLY A 235 14.93 2.45 -21.17
CA GLY A 235 14.61 1.03 -20.97
C GLY A 235 15.42 0.41 -19.83
N TYR A 236 16.71 0.76 -19.71
CA TYR A 236 17.52 0.36 -18.56
C TYR A 236 17.00 0.93 -17.26
N LEU A 237 16.69 2.25 -17.20
CA LEU A 237 16.14 2.89 -16.01
C LEU A 237 14.85 2.22 -15.56
N LEU A 238 13.90 2.02 -16.46
CA LEU A 238 12.61 1.40 -16.14
C LEU A 238 12.77 -0.03 -15.63
N ALA A 239 13.64 -0.83 -16.23
CA ALA A 239 13.93 -2.19 -15.75
C ALA A 239 14.58 -2.16 -14.35
N LYS A 240 15.55 -1.25 -14.14
CA LYS A 240 16.24 -1.08 -12.85
C LYS A 240 15.27 -0.64 -11.76
N TYR A 241 14.48 0.41 -12.02
CA TYR A 241 13.51 0.92 -11.06
C TYR A 241 12.35 -0.05 -10.79
N SER A 242 11.91 -0.84 -11.78
CA SER A 242 10.94 -1.92 -11.56
C SER A 242 11.50 -3.03 -10.66
N SER A 243 12.79 -3.28 -10.75
CA SER A 243 13.52 -4.17 -9.84
C SER A 243 13.57 -3.59 -8.41
N ILE A 244 13.90 -2.30 -8.27
CA ILE A 244 13.89 -1.56 -6.99
C ILE A 244 12.47 -1.53 -6.40
N TYR A 245 11.43 -1.28 -7.21
CA TYR A 245 10.02 -1.39 -6.78
C TYR A 245 9.74 -2.74 -6.13
N THR A 246 10.19 -3.82 -6.77
CA THR A 246 10.00 -5.18 -6.25
C THR A 246 10.69 -5.36 -4.90
N MET A 247 11.95 -4.91 -4.78
CA MET A 247 12.71 -4.93 -3.52
C MET A 247 12.00 -4.11 -2.43
N THR A 248 11.70 -2.84 -2.70
CA THR A 248 11.08 -1.90 -1.74
C THR A 248 9.75 -2.43 -1.22
N LYS A 249 8.89 -2.96 -2.10
CA LYS A 249 7.61 -3.56 -1.71
C LYS A 249 7.78 -4.69 -0.70
N TYR A 250 8.71 -5.61 -0.96
CA TYR A 250 8.92 -6.75 -0.06
C TYR A 250 9.68 -6.36 1.21
N THR A 251 10.54 -5.33 1.17
CA THR A 251 11.19 -4.78 2.37
C THR A 251 10.17 -4.14 3.29
N LYS A 252 9.25 -3.32 2.75
CA LYS A 252 8.13 -2.76 3.51
C LYS A 252 7.18 -3.84 4.04
N LEU A 253 6.91 -4.89 3.24
CA LEU A 253 6.14 -6.05 3.72
C LEU A 253 6.81 -6.71 4.92
N ARG A 254 8.14 -6.83 4.91
CA ARG A 254 8.90 -7.39 6.04
C ARG A 254 8.78 -6.50 7.28
N GLU A 255 8.98 -5.20 7.11
CA GLU A 255 8.84 -4.22 8.20
C GLU A 255 7.44 -4.28 8.83
N GLU A 256 6.39 -4.18 8.04
CA GLU A 256 4.99 -4.29 8.50
C GLU A 256 4.69 -5.66 9.14
N TYR A 257 5.24 -6.75 8.60
CA TYR A 257 5.08 -8.09 9.17
C TYR A 257 5.63 -8.16 10.58
N TYR A 258 6.86 -7.67 10.82
CA TYR A 258 7.46 -7.70 12.14
C TYR A 258 6.79 -6.71 13.10
N ASN A 259 6.40 -5.53 12.66
CA ASN A 259 5.64 -4.58 13.46
C ASN A 259 4.30 -5.18 13.92
N ASN A 260 3.58 -5.87 13.04
CA ASN A 260 2.32 -6.52 13.39
C ASN A 260 2.51 -7.68 14.38
N LEU A 261 3.60 -8.42 14.29
CA LEU A 261 3.91 -9.48 15.26
C LEU A 261 4.24 -8.91 16.64
N GLY A 262 4.97 -7.80 16.71
CA GLY A 262 5.22 -7.08 17.97
C GLY A 262 3.94 -6.60 18.63
N ASN A 263 2.99 -6.10 17.85
CA ASN A 263 1.69 -5.61 18.31
C ASN A 263 0.78 -6.66 18.95
N ASP A 264 1.15 -7.94 18.91
CA ASP A 264 0.41 -9.05 19.55
C ASP A 264 1.17 -9.67 20.74
N THR A 265 2.30 -9.07 21.11
CA THR A 265 3.21 -9.59 22.15
C THR A 265 3.28 -8.65 23.35
N SER A 266 3.01 -9.16 24.56
CA SER A 266 3.24 -8.47 25.84
C SER A 266 4.54 -8.97 26.46
N LEU A 267 5.40 -8.04 26.91
CA LEU A 267 6.62 -8.36 27.67
C LEU A 267 6.41 -8.07 29.16
N VAL A 268 6.51 -9.08 30.00
CA VAL A 268 6.42 -8.97 31.46
C VAL A 268 7.84 -9.05 32.06
N ILE A 269 8.21 -8.02 32.82
CA ILE A 269 9.55 -7.93 33.48
C ILE A 269 9.35 -7.95 35.01
N THR A 270 9.89 -8.96 35.67
CA THR A 270 9.83 -9.06 37.16
C THR A 270 10.95 -8.24 37.80
N THR A 271 10.62 -7.47 38.82
CA THR A 271 11.62 -6.68 39.58
C THR A 271 11.29 -6.60 41.06
N TYR A 272 12.34 -6.43 41.88
CA TYR A 272 12.24 -6.09 43.30
C TYR A 272 13.50 -5.36 43.76
N ASN A 273 13.37 -4.09 44.17
CA ASN A 273 14.43 -3.28 44.82
C ASN A 273 15.80 -3.26 44.08
N TRP A 274 15.84 -3.39 42.78
CA TRP A 274 17.08 -3.35 42.01
C TRP A 274 16.99 -2.42 40.77
N PRO A 275 16.88 -1.08 41.00
CA PRO A 275 16.63 -0.12 39.92
C PRO A 275 17.75 -0.11 38.88
N LYS A 276 19.02 -0.25 39.24
CA LYS A 276 20.15 -0.27 38.30
C LYS A 276 20.05 -1.43 37.29
N ALA A 277 19.72 -2.63 37.75
CA ALA A 277 19.57 -3.79 36.89
C ALA A 277 18.36 -3.60 35.95
N LEU A 278 17.22 -3.14 36.50
CA LEU A 278 16.03 -2.87 35.73
C LEU A 278 16.27 -1.79 34.63
N GLU A 279 17.06 -0.78 34.94
CA GLU A 279 17.43 0.27 33.95
C GLU A 279 18.17 -0.33 32.75
N VAL A 280 19.16 -1.17 32.99
CA VAL A 280 19.91 -1.85 31.93
C VAL A 280 19.01 -2.82 31.15
N CYS A 281 18.13 -3.56 31.82
CA CYS A 281 17.15 -4.43 31.19
C CYS A 281 16.23 -3.63 30.26
N LEU A 282 15.61 -2.55 30.73
CA LEU A 282 14.73 -1.70 29.96
C LEU A 282 15.42 -1.09 28.73
N ASN A 283 16.66 -0.63 28.88
CA ASN A 283 17.44 -0.14 27.73
C ASN A 283 17.64 -1.23 26.66
N SER A 284 17.90 -2.48 27.09
CA SER A 284 18.03 -3.60 26.15
C SER A 284 16.70 -3.99 25.48
N VAL A 285 15.56 -3.74 26.14
CA VAL A 285 14.22 -3.91 25.56
C VAL A 285 13.91 -2.83 24.54
N LEU A 286 14.31 -1.59 24.80
CA LEU A 286 14.11 -0.47 23.84
C LEU A 286 14.98 -0.60 22.58
N ASP A 287 16.10 -1.34 22.64
CA ASP A 287 16.98 -1.61 21.47
C ASP A 287 16.56 -2.88 20.67
N GLN A 288 15.41 -3.47 20.94
CA GLN A 288 14.94 -4.66 20.20
C GLN A 288 14.59 -4.34 18.76
N THR A 289 14.87 -5.28 17.83
CA THR A 289 14.47 -5.18 16.39
C THR A 289 12.96 -5.21 16.18
N VAL A 290 12.22 -5.76 17.13
CA VAL A 290 10.75 -5.80 17.17
C VAL A 290 10.30 -5.33 18.54
N ALA A 291 9.60 -4.21 18.60
CA ALA A 291 9.04 -3.69 19.84
C ALA A 291 7.82 -4.54 20.27
N PRO A 292 7.66 -4.85 21.57
CA PRO A 292 6.44 -5.47 22.07
C PRO A 292 5.29 -4.45 22.07
N LYS A 293 4.05 -4.92 22.05
CA LYS A 293 2.83 -4.11 22.19
C LYS A 293 2.84 -3.28 23.47
N GLU A 294 3.36 -3.87 24.52
CA GLU A 294 3.43 -3.28 25.86
C GLU A 294 4.52 -3.95 26.68
N ILE A 295 5.05 -3.20 27.64
CA ILE A 295 6.03 -3.64 28.61
C ILE A 295 5.38 -3.54 30.00
N ILE A 296 5.20 -4.64 30.71
CA ILE A 296 4.54 -4.66 32.01
C ILE A 296 5.57 -4.98 33.06
N ILE A 297 5.85 -4.03 33.95
CA ILE A 297 6.78 -4.19 35.06
C ILE A 297 6.04 -4.85 36.22
N ALA A 298 6.33 -6.12 36.48
CA ALA A 298 5.81 -6.90 37.58
C ALA A 298 6.65 -6.62 38.82
N ASP A 299 6.27 -5.62 39.62
CA ASP A 299 7.01 -5.13 40.76
C ASP A 299 6.47 -5.73 42.06
N ASP A 300 7.32 -6.46 42.79
CA ASP A 300 6.98 -7.19 44.02
C ASP A 300 7.10 -6.34 45.28
N GLY A 301 6.84 -5.03 45.17
CA GLY A 301 6.84 -4.13 46.33
C GLY A 301 8.13 -3.33 46.48
N SER A 302 8.73 -2.92 45.38
CA SER A 302 9.93 -2.07 45.38
C SER A 302 9.69 -0.72 46.02
N LYS A 303 10.80 -0.16 46.56
CA LYS A 303 10.86 1.19 47.14
C LYS A 303 10.82 2.27 46.06
N GLN A 304 10.76 3.53 46.53
CA GLN A 304 10.56 4.72 45.70
C GLN A 304 11.54 4.84 44.53
N GLU A 305 12.82 4.48 44.69
CA GLU A 305 13.83 4.56 43.64
C GLU A 305 13.47 3.75 42.38
N THR A 306 12.87 2.56 42.56
CA THR A 306 12.42 1.74 41.41
C THR A 306 11.15 2.36 40.77
N ILE A 307 10.25 2.89 41.59
CA ILE A 307 9.02 3.56 41.11
C ILE A 307 9.40 4.79 40.26
N ASP A 308 10.33 5.60 40.76
CA ASP A 308 10.81 6.80 40.05
C ASP A 308 11.51 6.43 38.73
N LEU A 309 12.27 5.35 38.70
CA LEU A 309 12.89 4.82 37.49
C LEU A 309 11.82 4.46 36.45
N VAL A 310 10.83 3.66 36.84
CA VAL A 310 9.77 3.23 35.90
C VAL A 310 9.01 4.45 35.35
N LYS A 311 8.69 5.42 36.22
CA LYS A 311 8.02 6.67 35.83
C LYS A 311 8.85 7.46 34.83
N ARG A 312 10.17 7.59 35.03
CA ARG A 312 11.08 8.23 34.10
C ARG A 312 11.04 7.57 32.71
N PHE A 313 11.03 6.24 32.64
CA PHE A 313 10.92 5.53 31.36
C PHE A 313 9.55 5.71 30.68
N GLN A 314 8.46 5.75 31.44
CA GLN A 314 7.12 6.05 30.92
C GLN A 314 7.07 7.43 30.26
N GLU A 315 7.69 8.44 30.88
CA GLU A 315 7.73 9.82 30.41
C GLU A 315 8.66 10.01 29.20
N SER A 316 9.82 9.35 29.20
CA SER A 316 10.82 9.47 28.13
C SER A 316 10.52 8.62 26.89
N CYS A 317 9.73 7.54 27.03
CA CYS A 317 9.42 6.60 25.96
C CYS A 317 7.91 6.29 25.86
N PRO A 318 7.04 7.31 25.64
CA PRO A 318 5.58 7.13 25.67
C PRO A 318 5.07 6.13 24.62
N GLN A 319 5.79 5.96 23.51
CA GLN A 319 5.47 5.00 22.44
C GLN A 319 5.63 3.53 22.87
N SER A 320 6.36 3.25 23.95
CA SER A 320 6.67 1.86 24.38
C SER A 320 5.61 1.27 25.30
N ASN A 321 4.54 2.00 25.63
CA ASN A 321 3.41 1.58 26.46
C ASN A 321 3.86 0.79 27.70
N ILE A 322 4.64 1.45 28.59
CA ILE A 322 5.15 0.84 29.82
C ILE A 322 4.10 0.91 30.93
N ILE A 323 3.70 -0.24 31.45
CA ILE A 323 2.69 -0.39 32.53
C ILE A 323 3.39 -0.82 33.81
N HIS A 324 3.26 -0.04 34.89
CA HIS A 324 3.75 -0.42 36.21
C HIS A 324 2.70 -1.24 36.98
N SER A 325 3.01 -2.47 37.28
CA SER A 325 2.16 -3.39 38.07
C SER A 325 2.77 -3.65 39.43
N TRP A 326 2.70 -2.65 40.30
CA TRP A 326 3.22 -2.69 41.64
C TRP A 326 2.25 -3.39 42.62
N GLN A 327 2.75 -4.07 43.62
CA GLN A 327 2.01 -4.59 44.81
C GLN A 327 2.75 -4.23 46.07
N GLU A 328 2.04 -4.26 47.23
CA GLU A 328 2.60 -3.99 48.54
C GLU A 328 3.65 -5.06 48.90
N ASP A 329 4.79 -4.64 49.51
CA ASP A 329 5.81 -5.56 50.02
C ASP A 329 5.29 -6.34 51.22
N LYS A 330 5.10 -7.63 51.04
CA LYS A 330 4.71 -8.60 52.10
C LYS A 330 5.60 -9.84 52.05
N GLY A 331 6.90 -9.63 51.79
CA GLY A 331 7.89 -10.67 51.57
C GLY A 331 7.89 -11.17 50.10
N PHE A 332 8.67 -12.19 49.81
CA PHE A 332 8.89 -12.70 48.44
C PHE A 332 7.63 -13.30 47.82
N ARG A 333 7.01 -12.58 46.90
CA ARG A 333 5.78 -12.99 46.23
C ARG A 333 5.85 -12.77 44.68
N ALA A 334 7.02 -13.02 44.11
CA ALA A 334 7.27 -12.84 42.69
C ALA A 334 6.25 -13.57 41.79
N GLY A 335 5.76 -14.75 42.20
CA GLY A 335 4.69 -15.46 41.46
C GLY A 335 3.37 -14.68 41.38
N MET A 336 2.97 -14.03 42.51
CA MET A 336 1.76 -13.21 42.57
C MET A 336 1.94 -11.94 41.75
N SER A 337 3.09 -11.29 41.82
CA SER A 337 3.44 -10.12 41.03
C SER A 337 3.38 -10.42 39.53
N ARG A 338 3.97 -11.56 39.09
CA ARG A 338 3.87 -12.03 37.68
C ARG A 338 2.43 -12.27 37.25
N ASN A 339 1.62 -12.99 38.05
CA ASN A 339 0.22 -13.26 37.72
C ASN A 339 -0.59 -11.97 37.60
N ARG A 340 -0.33 -11.00 38.47
CA ARG A 340 -0.98 -9.67 38.41
C ARG A 340 -0.56 -8.89 37.15
N ALA A 341 0.69 -8.99 36.74
CA ALA A 341 1.18 -8.40 35.49
C ALA A 341 0.57 -9.09 34.25
N ILE A 342 0.55 -10.43 34.26
CA ILE A 342 -0.07 -11.23 33.19
C ILE A 342 -1.56 -10.88 33.00
N SER A 343 -2.30 -10.65 34.10
CA SER A 343 -3.73 -10.27 34.01
C SER A 343 -3.96 -8.91 33.37
N LYS A 344 -2.93 -8.06 33.27
CA LYS A 344 -2.96 -6.77 32.55
C LYS A 344 -2.51 -6.88 31.10
N ALA A 345 -1.93 -8.02 30.70
CA ALA A 345 -1.44 -8.24 29.36
C ALA A 345 -2.59 -8.32 28.35
N SER A 346 -2.46 -7.60 27.25
CA SER A 346 -3.44 -7.53 26.16
C SER A 346 -2.96 -8.22 24.86
N GLY A 347 -1.69 -8.66 24.82
CA GLY A 347 -1.14 -9.46 23.73
C GLY A 347 -1.51 -10.94 23.83
N ASN A 348 -1.65 -11.61 22.70
CA ASN A 348 -1.92 -13.06 22.66
C ASN A 348 -0.70 -13.91 22.96
N TYR A 349 0.51 -13.33 22.83
CA TYR A 349 1.77 -13.98 23.20
C TYR A 349 2.43 -13.20 24.34
N ILE A 350 2.77 -13.89 25.43
CA ILE A 350 3.36 -13.28 26.60
C ILE A 350 4.80 -13.79 26.78
N ILE A 351 5.75 -12.88 26.80
CA ILE A 351 7.15 -13.17 27.15
C ILE A 351 7.38 -12.72 28.59
N ILE A 352 7.98 -13.56 29.42
CA ILE A 352 8.28 -13.26 30.81
C ILE A 352 9.77 -13.31 31.00
N ILE A 353 10.36 -12.28 31.59
CA ILE A 353 11.78 -12.18 31.93
C ILE A 353 12.00 -11.63 33.31
N ASP A 354 13.19 -11.84 33.85
CA ASP A 354 13.64 -11.21 35.09
C ASP A 354 14.30 -9.85 34.77
N GLY A 355 14.15 -8.87 35.66
CA GLY A 355 14.60 -7.50 35.48
C GLY A 355 16.11 -7.28 35.60
N ASP A 356 16.89 -8.36 35.75
CA ASP A 356 18.35 -8.38 35.75
C ASP A 356 18.95 -8.98 34.47
N LEU A 357 18.14 -9.16 33.43
CA LEU A 357 18.56 -9.69 32.15
C LEU A 357 18.89 -8.59 31.15
N VAL A 358 19.96 -8.75 30.36
CA VAL A 358 20.27 -7.96 29.20
C VAL A 358 19.89 -8.79 27.97
N LEU A 359 18.94 -8.32 27.19
CA LEU A 359 18.42 -9.04 26.05
C LEU A 359 19.32 -8.90 24.83
N ASN A 360 19.49 -9.99 24.08
CA ASN A 360 20.00 -9.90 22.73
C ASN A 360 19.04 -9.08 21.87
N ARG A 361 19.56 -8.27 20.95
CA ARG A 361 18.79 -7.38 20.09
C ARG A 361 17.66 -8.04 19.30
N TYR A 362 17.77 -9.34 19.02
CA TYR A 362 16.78 -10.14 18.29
C TYR A 362 15.88 -10.98 19.19
N PHE A 363 15.95 -10.82 20.49
CA PHE A 363 15.29 -11.70 21.48
C PHE A 363 13.77 -11.79 21.26
N ILE A 364 13.08 -10.67 21.17
CA ILE A 364 11.62 -10.63 20.93
C ILE A 364 11.29 -11.18 19.53
N GLU A 365 12.04 -10.80 18.51
CA GLU A 365 11.90 -11.30 17.15
C GLU A 365 12.05 -12.84 17.08
N ASP A 366 13.03 -13.40 17.79
CA ASP A 366 13.28 -14.85 17.82
C ASP A 366 12.17 -15.61 18.55
N HIS A 367 11.64 -15.06 19.65
CA HIS A 367 10.46 -15.61 20.30
C HIS A 367 9.25 -15.65 19.36
N ILE A 368 8.96 -14.56 18.69
CA ILE A 368 7.85 -14.44 17.75
C ILE A 368 7.99 -15.40 16.56
N LYS A 369 9.21 -15.55 16.01
CA LYS A 369 9.46 -16.49 14.88
C LYS A 369 9.22 -17.94 15.24
N ASN A 370 9.46 -18.30 16.51
CA ASN A 370 9.39 -19.67 16.97
C ASN A 370 8.10 -19.99 17.74
N MET A 371 7.23 -19.00 18.00
CA MET A 371 5.97 -19.23 18.72
C MET A 371 5.07 -20.21 17.97
N LYS A 372 4.44 -21.12 18.72
CA LYS A 372 3.43 -22.06 18.22
C LYS A 372 2.29 -22.15 19.21
N LYS A 373 1.05 -22.18 18.70
CA LYS A 373 -0.15 -22.33 19.54
C LYS A 373 -0.06 -23.60 20.38
N GLY A 374 -0.31 -23.49 21.68
CA GLY A 374 -0.27 -24.61 22.64
C GLY A 374 1.15 -25.00 23.08
N CYS A 375 2.18 -24.24 22.70
CA CYS A 375 3.56 -24.46 23.14
C CYS A 375 4.07 -23.26 23.91
N PHE A 376 5.03 -23.48 24.81
CA PHE A 376 5.83 -22.43 25.40
C PHE A 376 7.28 -22.55 24.93
N ILE A 377 8.02 -21.45 24.93
CA ILE A 377 9.44 -21.39 24.57
C ILE A 377 10.21 -20.98 25.81
N GLN A 378 11.21 -21.79 26.17
CA GLN A 378 12.15 -21.45 27.22
C GLN A 378 13.46 -20.99 26.59
N GLY A 379 13.86 -19.74 26.89
CA GLY A 379 15.15 -19.19 26.52
C GLY A 379 16.26 -19.66 27.41
N SER A 380 17.49 -19.70 26.93
CA SER A 380 18.69 -19.88 27.74
C SER A 380 19.29 -18.53 28.12
N ARG A 381 19.99 -18.47 29.26
CA ARG A 381 20.73 -17.28 29.69
C ARG A 381 22.21 -17.61 29.89
N VAL A 382 23.05 -16.63 29.61
CA VAL A 382 24.49 -16.68 29.91
C VAL A 382 24.74 -15.80 31.11
N ILE A 383 25.45 -16.36 32.12
CA ILE A 383 25.82 -15.60 33.33
C ILE A 383 27.01 -14.73 32.97
N THR A 384 26.90 -13.40 33.16
CA THR A 384 27.99 -12.46 32.99
C THR A 384 28.96 -12.52 34.17
N SER A 385 30.25 -12.32 33.92
CA SER A 385 31.23 -12.18 35.01
C SER A 385 30.98 -10.89 35.81
N ALA A 386 31.36 -10.88 37.09
CA ALA A 386 31.25 -9.70 37.94
C ALA A 386 31.93 -8.46 37.35
N VAL A 387 33.03 -8.63 36.59
CA VAL A 387 33.74 -7.56 35.90
C VAL A 387 32.92 -7.00 34.73
N ALA A 388 32.29 -7.88 33.94
CA ALA A 388 31.41 -7.47 32.83
C ALA A 388 30.14 -6.80 33.40
N ALA A 389 29.51 -7.32 34.42
CA ALA A 389 28.36 -6.70 35.06
C ALA A 389 28.64 -5.27 35.56
N LYS A 390 29.80 -5.02 36.18
CA LYS A 390 30.21 -3.67 36.60
C LYS A 390 30.41 -2.67 35.44
N LYS A 391 30.75 -3.17 34.26
CA LYS A 391 30.91 -2.28 33.06
C LYS A 391 29.59 -1.94 32.38
N ILE A 392 28.56 -2.76 32.59
CA ILE A 392 27.24 -2.61 31.97
C ILE A 392 26.32 -1.78 32.88
N MET A 393 26.43 -1.92 34.19
CA MET A 393 25.73 -1.13 35.23
C MET A 393 26.45 0.19 35.53
#